data_406e1a318e54523e74c272b5184846d1
#
_entry.id   406e1a318e54523e74c272b5184846d1
#
_cell.length_a   1.000
_cell.length_b   1.000
_cell.length_c   1.000
_cell.angle_alpha   90.00
_cell.angle_beta   90.00
_cell.angle_gamma   90.00
#
_symmetry.space_group_name_H-M   'P 1'
#
loop_
_entity.id
_entity.type
_entity.pdbx_description
1 polymer ?
#
loop_
_entity_poly.entity_id
_entity_poly.type
_entity_poly.pdbx_seq_one_letter_code
_entity_poly.pdbx_strand_id
1 'polypeptide(L)'
;IGVPSCWELQGFGTYQYGITFYGKPFPKGVADEKGMYKYEFEVPEKFRGKQVNLVFEASMTDTEVKVNGRKVGSKHQGAFYRFSYNVTDFLKYGKKNLLEVTVAKESENASVNLAERRADYWNFGGIFRPVFLEVKPAVNLRHIAIDAKMDGTFRANCYTNISNDGMSIRTQILDKKGKKITETTVPVKAGGDWTSLQLNVSNPALWTAETPNLYKAQFSLLDKAGKVLHSETENFGFRTIEVRESDGLYINGVRINVRGVNRHSFRPESGRTLSKEKNIEDVLLMKGMNMNSVRLSHYPADPEFLEACDSLG
;
A
#
# COMPACT_ATOMS: atom_id res chain seq x y z
N ILE A 1 -24.64 -3.08 3.00
CA ILE A 1 -23.77 -2.32 2.12
C ILE A 1 -22.54 -3.13 1.75
N GLY A 2 -22.16 -3.09 0.47
CA GLY A 2 -20.91 -3.70 -0.01
C GLY A 2 -19.66 -2.95 0.48
N VAL A 3 -18.57 -3.67 0.73
CA VAL A 3 -17.24 -3.11 1.05
C VAL A 3 -16.23 -3.84 0.15
N PRO A 4 -15.36 -3.09 -0.56
CA PRO A 4 -15.18 -1.63 -0.54
C PRO A 4 -16.27 -0.87 -1.30
N SER A 5 -16.67 0.30 -0.76
CA SER A 5 -17.57 1.24 -1.47
C SER A 5 -17.56 2.63 -0.81
N CYS A 6 -17.96 3.64 -1.60
CA CYS A 6 -18.37 4.93 -1.08
C CYS A 6 -19.86 4.83 -0.70
N TRP A 7 -20.24 5.16 0.52
CA TRP A 7 -21.61 4.93 0.99
C TRP A 7 -22.66 5.82 0.28
N GLU A 8 -22.26 7.00 -0.23
CA GLU A 8 -23.17 7.88 -0.97
C GLU A 8 -23.68 7.22 -2.25
N LEU A 9 -22.84 6.43 -2.92
CA LEU A 9 -23.22 5.66 -4.12
C LEU A 9 -24.01 4.38 -3.80
N GLN A 10 -24.16 4.06 -2.51
CA GLN A 10 -25.00 2.98 -2.00
C GLN A 10 -26.32 3.53 -1.40
N GLY A 11 -26.59 4.83 -1.57
CA GLY A 11 -27.82 5.47 -1.09
C GLY A 11 -27.78 5.94 0.36
N PHE A 12 -26.59 6.11 0.96
CA PHE A 12 -26.43 6.58 2.33
C PHE A 12 -25.64 7.89 2.38
N GLY A 13 -25.99 8.78 3.32
CA GLY A 13 -25.30 10.04 3.53
C GLY A 13 -25.53 11.07 2.43
N THR A 14 -24.72 12.12 2.45
CA THR A 14 -24.82 13.26 1.54
C THR A 14 -23.54 13.49 0.78
N TYR A 15 -23.65 13.51 -0.54
CA TYR A 15 -22.54 13.80 -1.43
C TYR A 15 -22.12 15.26 -1.37
N GLN A 16 -20.80 15.52 -1.37
CA GLN A 16 -20.26 16.87 -1.32
C GLN A 16 -18.99 17.02 -2.17
N TYR A 17 -18.78 18.24 -2.66
CA TYR A 17 -17.55 18.63 -3.33
C TYR A 17 -16.63 19.36 -2.36
N GLY A 18 -15.32 19.12 -2.43
CA GLY A 18 -14.33 19.57 -1.44
C GLY A 18 -14.01 21.05 -1.46
N ILE A 19 -14.25 21.77 -2.58
CA ILE A 19 -14.04 23.22 -2.68
C ILE A 19 -15.36 23.92 -2.97
N THR A 20 -15.45 25.16 -2.47
CA THR A 20 -16.48 26.10 -2.91
C THR A 20 -16.01 26.78 -4.19
N PHE A 21 -16.68 26.49 -5.31
CA PHE A 21 -16.50 27.24 -6.54
C PHE A 21 -17.27 28.57 -6.46
N TYR A 22 -16.65 29.62 -7.03
CA TYR A 22 -17.27 30.93 -7.21
C TYR A 22 -17.69 31.65 -5.92
N GLY A 23 -16.89 31.53 -4.87
CA GLY A 23 -17.12 32.27 -3.62
C GLY A 23 -18.34 31.85 -2.81
N LYS A 24 -18.99 30.74 -3.18
CA LYS A 24 -20.06 30.19 -2.35
C LYS A 24 -19.46 29.52 -1.12
N PRO A 25 -19.90 29.86 0.10
CA PRO A 25 -19.41 29.17 1.30
C PRO A 25 -19.78 27.70 1.26
N PHE A 26 -18.96 26.86 1.92
CA PHE A 26 -19.37 25.47 2.16
C PHE A 26 -20.75 25.46 2.79
N PRO A 27 -21.63 24.53 2.38
CA PRO A 27 -22.91 24.36 3.05
C PRO A 27 -22.66 24.18 4.56
N LYS A 28 -23.34 24.98 5.37
CA LYS A 28 -23.33 24.76 6.83
C LYS A 28 -23.95 23.39 7.13
N GLY A 29 -23.35 22.65 8.07
CA GLY A 29 -23.83 21.32 8.44
C GLY A 29 -23.22 20.19 7.63
N VAL A 30 -22.04 20.41 7.06
CA VAL A 30 -21.32 19.43 6.28
C VAL A 30 -20.73 18.36 7.18
N ALA A 31 -21.22 17.16 6.96
CA ALA A 31 -20.56 15.88 7.18
C ALA A 31 -20.06 15.55 8.59
N ASP A 32 -20.89 15.69 9.60
CA ASP A 32 -20.76 14.91 10.84
C ASP A 32 -21.18 13.43 10.66
N GLU A 33 -21.43 13.02 9.43
CA GLU A 33 -21.87 11.68 9.06
C GLU A 33 -20.88 10.62 9.55
N LYS A 34 -21.43 9.60 10.24
CA LYS A 34 -20.68 8.43 10.71
C LYS A 34 -21.35 7.15 10.24
N GLY A 35 -20.60 6.35 9.49
CA GLY A 35 -21.01 5.00 9.10
C GLY A 35 -20.61 3.98 10.16
N MET A 36 -21.53 3.14 10.58
CA MET A 36 -21.26 2.02 11.48
C MET A 36 -21.42 0.71 10.74
N TYR A 37 -20.33 -0.05 10.64
CA TYR A 37 -20.29 -1.35 9.96
C TYR A 37 -20.23 -2.45 10.99
N LYS A 38 -20.98 -3.53 10.74
CA LYS A 38 -20.89 -4.78 11.49
C LYS A 38 -20.77 -5.93 10.53
N TYR A 39 -19.80 -6.80 10.78
CA TYR A 39 -19.54 -7.96 9.95
C TYR A 39 -19.15 -9.18 10.79
N GLU A 40 -19.87 -10.27 10.62
CA GLU A 40 -19.50 -11.56 11.21
C GLU A 40 -18.61 -12.34 10.26
N PHE A 41 -17.51 -12.88 10.76
CA PHE A 41 -16.55 -13.66 9.99
C PHE A 41 -15.95 -14.79 10.80
N GLU A 42 -15.50 -15.82 10.14
CA GLU A 42 -14.83 -16.95 10.77
C GLU A 42 -13.32 -16.89 10.55
N VAL A 43 -12.56 -17.25 11.57
CA VAL A 43 -11.10 -17.36 11.50
C VAL A 43 -10.72 -18.82 11.63
N PRO A 44 -10.08 -19.42 10.60
CA PRO A 44 -9.70 -20.82 10.64
C PRO A 44 -8.79 -21.16 11.83
N GLU A 45 -8.98 -22.31 12.45
CA GLU A 45 -8.15 -22.80 13.56
C GLU A 45 -6.66 -22.86 13.21
N LYS A 46 -6.32 -23.17 11.94
CA LYS A 46 -4.93 -23.19 11.43
C LYS A 46 -4.17 -21.87 11.52
N PHE A 47 -4.85 -20.77 11.87
CA PHE A 47 -4.21 -19.46 12.08
C PHE A 47 -3.79 -19.25 13.54
N ARG A 48 -4.18 -20.13 14.47
CA ARG A 48 -3.73 -20.06 15.86
C ARG A 48 -2.20 -20.15 15.94
N GLY A 49 -1.60 -19.30 16.77
CA GLY A 49 -0.15 -19.20 16.91
C GLY A 49 0.56 -18.43 15.79
N LYS A 50 -0.21 -17.87 14.84
CA LYS A 50 0.30 -16.93 13.84
C LYS A 50 -0.02 -15.49 14.25
N GLN A 51 0.69 -14.53 13.70
CA GLN A 51 0.31 -13.12 13.78
C GLN A 51 -0.80 -12.85 12.77
N VAL A 52 -1.90 -12.26 13.21
CA VAL A 52 -3.02 -11.87 12.36
C VAL A 52 -3.22 -10.37 12.46
N ASN A 53 -3.06 -9.68 11.35
CA ASN A 53 -3.30 -8.25 11.23
C ASN A 53 -4.62 -8.01 10.48
N LEU A 54 -5.48 -7.16 11.01
CA LEU A 54 -6.61 -6.61 10.28
C LEU A 54 -6.13 -5.37 9.53
N VAL A 55 -6.13 -5.46 8.21
CA VAL A 55 -5.58 -4.43 7.32
C VAL A 55 -6.71 -3.69 6.63
N PHE A 56 -6.61 -2.37 6.61
CA PHE A 56 -7.42 -1.47 5.81
C PHE A 56 -6.50 -0.81 4.77
N GLU A 57 -6.79 -0.96 3.50
CA GLU A 57 -6.04 -0.22 2.46
C GLU A 57 -6.39 1.27 2.46
N ALA A 58 -7.59 1.63 2.85
CA ALA A 58 -8.00 3.00 3.20
C ALA A 58 -9.45 3.06 3.68
N SER A 59 -9.79 4.14 4.40
CA SER A 59 -11.17 4.49 4.78
C SER A 59 -11.28 6.01 4.96
N MET A 60 -12.43 6.59 4.61
CA MET A 60 -12.66 8.04 4.68
C MET A 60 -13.61 8.39 5.82
N THR A 61 -13.10 9.00 6.94
CA THR A 61 -11.72 9.44 7.23
C THR A 61 -11.26 8.86 8.57
N ASP A 62 -11.85 9.32 9.70
CA ASP A 62 -11.50 8.78 11.01
C ASP A 62 -12.13 7.41 11.22
N THR A 63 -11.31 6.43 11.57
CA THR A 63 -11.73 5.03 11.68
C THR A 63 -11.44 4.45 13.06
N GLU A 64 -12.48 3.97 13.73
CA GLU A 64 -12.38 3.21 14.98
C GLU A 64 -12.81 1.77 14.77
N VAL A 65 -12.03 0.84 15.32
CA VAL A 65 -12.21 -0.60 15.08
C VAL A 65 -12.35 -1.36 16.39
N LYS A 66 -13.35 -2.25 16.44
CA LYS A 66 -13.53 -3.23 17.50
C LYS A 66 -13.61 -4.64 16.92
N VAL A 67 -13.03 -5.58 17.62
CA VAL A 67 -13.18 -7.01 17.35
C VAL A 67 -13.72 -7.68 18.60
N ASN A 68 -14.84 -8.40 18.48
CA ASN A 68 -15.52 -9.04 19.59
C ASN A 68 -15.83 -8.08 20.76
N GLY A 69 -16.24 -6.83 20.44
CA GLY A 69 -16.58 -5.78 21.39
C GLY A 69 -15.38 -5.07 22.02
N ARG A 70 -14.14 -5.49 21.75
CA ARG A 70 -12.90 -4.89 22.29
C ARG A 70 -12.27 -3.96 21.25
N LYS A 71 -11.91 -2.72 21.65
CA LYS A 71 -11.16 -1.78 20.79
C LYS A 71 -9.75 -2.34 20.51
N VAL A 72 -9.36 -2.39 19.23
CA VAL A 72 -8.11 -3.06 18.82
C VAL A 72 -6.89 -2.13 18.74
N GLY A 73 -7.11 -0.81 18.81
CA GLY A 73 -6.03 0.17 18.75
C GLY A 73 -6.54 1.60 18.85
N SER A 74 -5.68 2.56 18.59
CA SER A 74 -6.04 3.98 18.49
C SER A 74 -6.90 4.23 17.25
N LYS A 75 -7.66 5.35 17.27
CA LYS A 75 -8.37 5.85 16.10
C LYS A 75 -7.37 6.16 15.00
N HIS A 76 -7.61 5.63 13.79
CA HIS A 76 -6.88 6.03 12.60
C HIS A 76 -7.45 7.35 12.08
N GLN A 77 -6.57 8.23 11.61
CA GLN A 77 -6.91 9.50 10.97
C GLN A 77 -6.16 9.62 9.65
N GLY A 78 -6.85 10.01 8.58
CA GLY A 78 -6.33 10.10 7.23
C GLY A 78 -7.01 9.13 6.26
N ALA A 79 -7.45 9.66 5.11
CA ALA A 79 -8.35 8.95 4.21
C ALA A 79 -7.63 7.99 3.24
N PHE A 80 -6.34 8.23 2.93
CA PHE A 80 -5.69 7.62 1.76
C PHE A 80 -4.53 6.69 2.10
N TYR A 81 -4.39 6.33 3.37
CA TYR A 81 -3.25 5.57 3.87
C TYR A 81 -3.67 4.19 4.33
N ARG A 82 -2.85 3.19 3.98
CA ARG A 82 -2.96 1.85 4.55
C ARG A 82 -2.64 1.90 6.04
N PHE A 83 -3.48 1.24 6.84
CA PHE A 83 -3.25 1.04 8.27
C PHE A 83 -3.68 -0.36 8.69
N SER A 84 -3.15 -0.83 9.81
CA SER A 84 -3.46 -2.15 10.32
C SER A 84 -3.43 -2.23 11.83
N TYR A 85 -4.13 -3.21 12.37
CA TYR A 85 -4.14 -3.56 13.78
C TYR A 85 -3.75 -5.02 13.94
N ASN A 86 -2.82 -5.32 14.85
CA ASN A 86 -2.58 -6.71 15.25
C ASN A 86 -3.77 -7.16 16.10
N VAL A 87 -4.56 -8.08 15.54
CA VAL A 87 -5.79 -8.58 16.18
C VAL A 87 -5.63 -10.00 16.72
N THR A 88 -4.44 -10.55 16.74
CA THR A 88 -4.13 -11.94 17.14
C THR A 88 -4.82 -12.34 18.45
N ASP A 89 -4.71 -11.50 19.50
CA ASP A 89 -5.26 -11.78 20.83
C ASP A 89 -6.74 -11.37 20.98
N PHE A 90 -7.35 -10.84 19.94
CA PHE A 90 -8.76 -10.44 19.91
C PHE A 90 -9.64 -11.50 19.25
N LEU A 91 -9.03 -12.44 18.50
CA LEU A 91 -9.74 -13.41 17.67
C LEU A 91 -10.11 -14.69 18.43
N LYS A 92 -11.26 -15.24 18.07
CA LYS A 92 -11.72 -16.59 18.43
C LYS A 92 -11.47 -17.49 17.25
N TYR A 93 -10.42 -18.31 17.31
CA TYR A 93 -10.04 -19.25 16.26
C TYR A 93 -11.00 -20.43 16.18
N GLY A 94 -11.35 -20.87 14.96
CA GLY A 94 -12.34 -21.91 14.70
C GLY A 94 -13.79 -21.50 15.04
N LYS A 95 -14.04 -20.20 15.24
CA LYS A 95 -15.34 -19.67 15.66
C LYS A 95 -15.66 -18.36 14.94
N LYS A 96 -16.92 -17.95 15.03
CA LYS A 96 -17.39 -16.63 14.57
C LYS A 96 -16.81 -15.51 15.42
N ASN A 97 -16.42 -14.45 14.75
CA ASN A 97 -15.95 -13.20 15.31
C ASN A 97 -16.84 -12.07 14.78
N LEU A 98 -16.99 -11.00 15.56
CA LEU A 98 -17.70 -9.80 15.17
C LEU A 98 -16.69 -8.67 14.97
N LEU A 99 -16.66 -8.10 13.76
CA LEU A 99 -15.97 -6.86 13.43
C LEU A 99 -16.97 -5.70 13.51
N GLU A 100 -16.64 -4.65 14.23
CA GLU A 100 -17.37 -3.40 14.29
C GLU A 100 -16.42 -2.27 13.90
N VAL A 101 -16.82 -1.48 12.90
CA VAL A 101 -16.02 -0.35 12.41
C VAL A 101 -16.89 0.89 12.37
N THR A 102 -16.42 1.96 12.98
CA THR A 102 -17.04 3.28 12.86
C THR A 102 -16.14 4.16 12.02
N VAL A 103 -16.69 4.70 10.93
CA VAL A 103 -15.97 5.63 10.03
C VAL A 103 -16.68 6.97 10.07
N ALA A 104 -15.95 8.03 10.42
CA ALA A 104 -16.45 9.41 10.30
C ALA A 104 -15.97 10.01 8.98
N LYS A 105 -16.88 10.68 8.26
CA LYS A 105 -16.58 11.31 6.96
C LYS A 105 -15.60 12.47 7.11
N GLU A 106 -15.71 13.27 8.17
CA GLU A 106 -14.72 14.27 8.54
C GLU A 106 -13.87 13.81 9.72
N SER A 107 -12.63 14.24 9.73
CA SER A 107 -11.71 13.97 10.83
C SER A 107 -11.97 14.94 11.99
N GLU A 108 -11.78 14.46 13.22
CA GLU A 108 -11.66 15.34 14.40
C GLU A 108 -10.40 16.21 14.35
N ASN A 109 -9.44 15.86 13.48
CA ASN A 109 -8.21 16.62 13.27
C ASN A 109 -8.41 17.65 12.14
N ALA A 110 -8.40 18.93 12.50
CA ALA A 110 -8.59 20.03 11.56
C ALA A 110 -7.54 20.07 10.44
N SER A 111 -6.29 19.65 10.71
CA SER A 111 -5.22 19.59 9.72
C SER A 111 -5.49 18.51 8.67
N VAL A 112 -6.01 17.35 9.07
CA VAL A 112 -6.45 16.30 8.15
C VAL A 112 -7.58 16.80 7.25
N ASN A 113 -8.60 17.45 7.82
CA ASN A 113 -9.69 18.03 7.03
C ASN A 113 -9.20 19.09 6.03
N LEU A 114 -8.26 19.93 6.45
CA LEU A 114 -7.69 20.94 5.55
C LEU A 114 -6.96 20.28 4.36
N ALA A 115 -6.19 19.22 4.62
CA ALA A 115 -5.40 18.53 3.60
C ALA A 115 -6.24 17.61 2.69
N GLU A 116 -7.26 16.93 3.24
CA GLU A 116 -7.91 15.82 2.55
C GLU A 116 -9.38 16.05 2.23
N ARG A 117 -10.05 17.03 2.86
CA ARG A 117 -11.48 17.30 2.66
C ARG A 117 -11.76 18.62 1.98
N ARG A 118 -10.80 19.56 2.04
CA ARG A 118 -10.93 20.90 1.44
C ARG A 118 -10.02 21.06 0.22
N ALA A 119 -10.16 20.15 -0.73
CA ALA A 119 -9.38 20.12 -1.96
C ALA A 119 -10.31 19.96 -3.19
N ASP A 120 -9.72 20.10 -4.38
CA ASP A 120 -10.42 20.05 -5.66
C ASP A 120 -10.82 18.61 -6.05
N TYR A 121 -11.68 17.99 -5.24
CA TYR A 121 -12.22 16.66 -5.50
C TYR A 121 -13.49 16.37 -4.69
N TRP A 122 -14.16 15.28 -5.03
CA TRP A 122 -15.36 14.82 -4.36
C TRP A 122 -15.08 14.20 -3.00
N ASN A 123 -15.81 14.66 -1.99
CA ASN A 123 -15.75 14.13 -0.64
C ASN A 123 -16.77 13.01 -0.47
N PHE A 124 -16.26 11.79 -0.42
CA PHE A 124 -17.01 10.60 -0.08
C PHE A 124 -16.73 10.18 1.37
N GLY A 125 -17.58 9.30 1.89
CA GLY A 125 -17.39 8.59 3.13
C GLY A 125 -17.38 7.08 2.92
N GLY A 126 -16.86 6.35 3.90
CA GLY A 126 -16.91 4.89 3.92
C GLY A 126 -15.58 4.19 3.77
N ILE A 127 -15.66 2.87 3.74
CA ILE A 127 -14.51 1.99 3.52
C ILE A 127 -14.41 1.75 2.02
N PHE A 128 -13.63 2.56 1.33
CA PHE A 128 -13.57 2.61 -0.13
C PHE A 128 -12.44 1.77 -0.76
N ARG A 129 -11.54 1.22 0.06
CA ARG A 129 -10.51 0.25 -0.34
C ARG A 129 -10.65 -1.05 0.44
N PRO A 130 -10.03 -2.16 -0.01
CA PRO A 130 -10.18 -3.46 0.62
C PRO A 130 -9.83 -3.51 2.11
N VAL A 131 -10.57 -4.37 2.84
CA VAL A 131 -10.26 -4.76 4.23
C VAL A 131 -10.09 -6.27 4.27
N PHE A 132 -9.00 -6.74 4.88
CA PHE A 132 -8.69 -8.16 4.93
C PHE A 132 -7.86 -8.55 6.15
N LEU A 133 -7.76 -9.84 6.41
CA LEU A 133 -6.81 -10.39 7.38
C LEU A 133 -5.52 -10.79 6.68
N GLU A 134 -4.42 -10.15 7.07
CA GLU A 134 -3.07 -10.57 6.71
C GLU A 134 -2.55 -11.53 7.78
N VAL A 135 -2.18 -12.74 7.38
CA VAL A 135 -1.74 -13.80 8.31
C VAL A 135 -0.28 -14.13 8.05
N LYS A 136 0.57 -13.82 9.00
CA LYS A 136 2.02 -14.07 8.95
C LYS A 136 2.43 -15.09 10.04
N PRO A 137 3.54 -15.82 9.89
CA PRO A 137 4.14 -16.58 10.99
C PRO A 137 4.38 -15.67 12.21
N ALA A 138 4.45 -16.26 13.41
CA ALA A 138 4.71 -15.50 14.65
C ALA A 138 6.03 -14.70 14.59
N VAL A 139 7.02 -15.24 13.91
CA VAL A 139 8.29 -14.55 13.58
C VAL A 139 8.30 -14.27 12.08
N ASN A 140 8.34 -12.99 11.69
CA ASN A 140 8.14 -12.61 10.30
C ASN A 140 8.91 -11.35 9.88
N LEU A 141 9.03 -11.19 8.56
CA LEU A 141 9.38 -9.93 7.90
C LEU A 141 8.15 -9.01 7.94
N ARG A 142 8.31 -7.85 8.52
CA ARG A 142 7.25 -6.86 8.68
C ARG A 142 7.16 -5.92 7.49
N HIS A 143 8.32 -5.51 6.99
CA HIS A 143 8.46 -4.58 5.87
C HIS A 143 9.83 -4.76 5.22
N ILE A 144 9.92 -4.49 3.91
CA ILE A 144 11.16 -4.53 3.13
C ILE A 144 11.21 -3.24 2.29
N ALA A 145 12.29 -2.49 2.43
CA ALA A 145 12.55 -1.31 1.60
C ALA A 145 13.70 -1.63 0.63
N ILE A 146 13.45 -1.52 -0.68
CA ILE A 146 14.39 -1.84 -1.74
C ILE A 146 14.89 -0.57 -2.41
N ASP A 147 16.20 -0.50 -2.68
CA ASP A 147 16.87 0.49 -3.52
C ASP A 147 17.77 -0.23 -4.53
N ALA A 148 17.37 -0.23 -5.81
CA ALA A 148 18.08 -0.91 -6.88
C ALA A 148 18.49 0.10 -7.96
N LYS A 149 19.80 0.22 -8.20
CA LYS A 149 20.43 1.21 -9.07
C LYS A 149 20.75 0.66 -10.45
N MET A 150 20.89 1.54 -11.43
CA MET A 150 21.24 1.21 -12.83
C MET A 150 22.59 0.49 -12.96
N ASP A 151 23.52 0.67 -12.03
CA ASP A 151 24.81 0.00 -12.02
C ASP A 151 24.77 -1.46 -11.53
N GLY A 152 23.56 -1.94 -11.20
CA GLY A 152 23.32 -3.27 -10.67
C GLY A 152 23.43 -3.39 -9.15
N THR A 153 23.74 -2.31 -8.46
CA THR A 153 23.70 -2.29 -7.00
C THR A 153 22.26 -2.47 -6.51
N PHE A 154 22.05 -3.51 -5.70
CA PHE A 154 20.80 -3.78 -5.02
C PHE A 154 21.00 -3.66 -3.51
N ARG A 155 20.24 -2.82 -2.85
CA ARG A 155 20.20 -2.67 -1.40
C ARG A 155 18.81 -2.92 -0.89
N ALA A 156 18.71 -3.52 0.30
CA ALA A 156 17.43 -3.64 0.99
C ALA A 156 17.61 -3.47 2.51
N ASN A 157 16.62 -2.82 3.13
CA ASN A 157 16.45 -2.79 4.57
C ASN A 157 15.27 -3.68 4.92
N CYS A 158 15.52 -4.74 5.68
CA CYS A 158 14.53 -5.72 6.09
C CYS A 158 14.16 -5.52 7.55
N TYR A 159 12.90 -5.26 7.81
CA TYR A 159 12.33 -5.05 9.14
C TYR A 159 11.67 -6.34 9.63
N THR A 160 12.08 -6.83 10.79
CA THR A 160 11.47 -8.00 11.43
C THR A 160 10.60 -7.59 12.61
N ASN A 161 9.61 -8.40 12.96
CA ASN A 161 8.82 -8.15 14.16
C ASN A 161 9.56 -8.58 15.45
N ILE A 162 10.50 -9.51 15.32
CA ILE A 162 11.38 -9.98 16.40
C ILE A 162 12.77 -10.10 15.80
N SER A 163 13.79 -9.59 16.50
CA SER A 163 15.19 -9.71 16.12
C SER A 163 15.98 -10.40 17.24
N ASN A 164 16.31 -11.69 17.03
CA ASN A 164 17.07 -12.50 17.97
C ASN A 164 18.42 -12.91 17.38
N ASP A 165 19.38 -13.19 18.25
CA ASP A 165 20.67 -13.74 17.86
C ASP A 165 20.53 -15.09 17.13
N GLY A 166 21.35 -15.27 16.11
CA GLY A 166 21.39 -16.49 15.31
C GLY A 166 20.36 -16.55 14.18
N MET A 167 19.49 -15.54 14.03
CA MET A 167 18.64 -15.41 12.85
C MET A 167 19.44 -14.81 11.69
N SER A 168 19.04 -15.12 10.46
CA SER A 168 19.60 -14.54 9.25
C SER A 168 18.56 -14.28 8.18
N ILE A 169 18.88 -13.40 7.24
CA ILE A 169 18.04 -13.11 6.07
C ILE A 169 18.81 -13.55 4.83
N ARG A 170 18.26 -14.55 4.13
CA ARG A 170 18.71 -14.94 2.80
C ARG A 170 17.90 -14.19 1.77
N THR A 171 18.58 -13.52 0.85
CA THR A 171 17.97 -12.80 -0.26
C THR A 171 18.44 -13.35 -1.59
N GLN A 172 17.51 -13.70 -2.46
CA GLN A 172 17.77 -14.20 -3.81
C GLN A 172 17.18 -13.23 -4.83
N ILE A 173 17.98 -12.85 -5.83
CA ILE A 173 17.48 -12.10 -6.99
C ILE A 173 17.18 -13.10 -8.10
N LEU A 174 15.96 -13.03 -8.62
CA LEU A 174 15.45 -13.88 -9.68
C LEU A 174 15.11 -13.03 -10.91
N ASP A 175 15.36 -13.57 -12.10
CA ASP A 175 14.90 -12.96 -13.34
C ASP A 175 13.38 -13.12 -13.51
N LYS A 176 12.84 -12.54 -14.59
CA LYS A 176 11.41 -12.64 -14.92
C LYS A 176 10.89 -14.07 -15.14
N LYS A 177 11.80 -15.02 -15.42
CA LYS A 177 11.47 -16.44 -15.58
C LYS A 177 11.59 -17.22 -14.27
N GLY A 178 11.99 -16.57 -13.16
CA GLY A 178 12.20 -17.20 -11.87
C GLY A 178 13.56 -17.89 -11.70
N LYS A 179 14.49 -17.70 -12.64
CA LYS A 179 15.86 -18.23 -12.52
C LYS A 179 16.67 -17.36 -11.57
N LYS A 180 17.32 -18.00 -10.59
CA LYS A 180 18.22 -17.31 -9.65
C LYS A 180 19.43 -16.73 -10.38
N ILE A 181 19.69 -15.44 -10.15
CA ILE A 181 20.84 -14.69 -10.67
C ILE A 181 21.94 -14.64 -9.61
N THR A 182 21.61 -14.22 -8.41
CA THR A 182 22.54 -14.06 -7.30
C THR A 182 21.82 -14.22 -5.96
N GLU A 183 22.60 -14.44 -4.89
CA GLU A 183 22.06 -14.50 -3.53
C GLU A 183 23.08 -14.03 -2.50
N THR A 184 22.58 -13.61 -1.35
CA THR A 184 23.35 -13.35 -0.14
C THR A 184 22.59 -13.81 1.09
N THR A 185 23.33 -14.02 2.18
CA THR A 185 22.75 -14.26 3.50
C THR A 185 23.47 -13.37 4.51
N VAL A 186 22.71 -12.59 5.27
CA VAL A 186 23.23 -11.69 6.29
C VAL A 186 22.62 -12.02 7.65
N PRO A 187 23.38 -11.93 8.76
CA PRO A 187 22.82 -12.12 10.09
C PRO A 187 21.83 -10.99 10.40
N VAL A 188 20.75 -11.32 11.10
CA VAL A 188 19.82 -10.32 11.65
C VAL A 188 20.51 -9.56 12.77
N LYS A 189 20.44 -8.24 12.73
CA LYS A 189 20.99 -7.40 13.80
C LYS A 189 20.08 -7.47 15.02
N ALA A 190 20.51 -8.14 16.06
CA ALA A 190 19.75 -8.24 17.31
C ALA A 190 19.52 -6.86 17.95
N GLY A 191 18.29 -6.60 18.39
CA GLY A 191 17.89 -5.31 18.96
C GLY A 191 17.91 -4.13 17.99
N GLY A 192 18.18 -4.36 16.70
CA GLY A 192 18.12 -3.33 15.65
C GLY A 192 16.73 -3.22 15.04
N ASP A 193 16.39 -2.02 14.56
CA ASP A 193 15.09 -1.78 13.89
C ASP A 193 15.00 -2.47 12.53
N TRP A 194 16.13 -2.61 11.82
CA TRP A 194 16.24 -3.30 10.53
C TRP A 194 17.62 -3.94 10.32
N THR A 195 17.67 -4.88 9.39
CA THR A 195 18.90 -5.48 8.87
C THR A 195 19.09 -5.02 7.43
N SER A 196 20.24 -4.39 7.15
CA SER A 196 20.62 -3.96 5.81
C SER A 196 21.39 -5.04 5.09
N LEU A 197 21.12 -5.21 3.80
CA LEU A 197 21.88 -6.09 2.91
C LEU A 197 22.20 -5.40 1.58
N GLN A 198 23.25 -5.89 0.91
CA GLN A 198 23.63 -5.44 -0.41
C GLN A 198 24.03 -6.62 -1.29
N LEU A 199 23.64 -6.54 -2.55
CA LEU A 199 23.98 -7.47 -3.63
C LEU A 199 24.41 -6.67 -4.85
N ASN A 200 25.02 -7.34 -5.82
CA ASN A 200 25.28 -6.78 -7.14
C ASN A 200 24.83 -7.75 -8.23
N VAL A 201 24.18 -7.21 -9.25
CA VAL A 201 23.80 -7.90 -10.49
C VAL A 201 24.55 -7.27 -11.64
N SER A 202 25.42 -8.05 -12.29
CA SER A 202 26.21 -7.55 -13.43
C SER A 202 25.32 -7.31 -14.63
N ASN A 203 25.40 -6.11 -15.23
CA ASN A 203 24.68 -5.72 -16.45
C ASN A 203 23.16 -6.03 -16.39
N PRO A 204 22.42 -5.50 -15.42
CA PRO A 204 20.98 -5.78 -15.33
C PRO A 204 20.23 -5.16 -16.51
N ALA A 205 19.13 -5.81 -16.91
CA ALA A 205 18.13 -5.18 -17.79
C ALA A 205 17.43 -4.05 -17.01
N LEU A 206 17.64 -2.81 -17.43
CA LEU A 206 17.14 -1.64 -16.72
C LEU A 206 15.63 -1.47 -16.91
N TRP A 207 14.97 -0.94 -15.90
CA TRP A 207 13.60 -0.49 -15.99
C TRP A 207 13.54 0.92 -16.62
N THR A 208 12.74 1.06 -17.66
CA THR A 208 12.31 2.35 -18.23
C THR A 208 10.81 2.31 -18.52
N ALA A 209 10.20 3.46 -18.79
CA ALA A 209 8.79 3.51 -19.21
C ALA A 209 8.54 2.77 -20.53
N GLU A 210 9.51 2.67 -21.41
CA GLU A 210 9.44 1.94 -22.69
C GLU A 210 9.74 0.45 -22.54
N THR A 211 10.63 0.11 -21.60
CA THR A 211 11.06 -1.27 -21.34
C THR A 211 11.02 -1.56 -19.84
N PRO A 212 9.84 -1.83 -19.27
CA PRO A 212 9.65 -1.99 -17.82
C PRO A 212 10.15 -3.37 -17.36
N ASN A 213 11.47 -3.56 -17.34
CA ASN A 213 12.08 -4.82 -16.92
C ASN A 213 11.99 -4.96 -15.40
N LEU A 214 11.30 -5.99 -14.94
CA LEU A 214 11.18 -6.33 -13.53
C LEU A 214 11.92 -7.61 -13.20
N TYR A 215 12.44 -7.64 -11.98
CA TYR A 215 13.05 -8.76 -11.28
C TYR A 215 12.22 -9.10 -10.05
N LYS A 216 12.51 -10.24 -9.43
CA LYS A 216 11.96 -10.62 -8.14
C LYS A 216 13.10 -10.72 -7.11
N ALA A 217 12.88 -10.13 -5.96
CA ALA A 217 13.72 -10.33 -4.78
C ALA A 217 12.97 -11.20 -3.78
N GLN A 218 13.45 -12.43 -3.56
CA GLN A 218 12.90 -13.33 -2.58
C GLN A 218 13.70 -13.24 -1.28
N PHE A 219 13.04 -12.85 -0.21
CA PHE A 219 13.61 -12.73 1.14
C PHE A 219 13.13 -13.89 2.00
N SER A 220 14.05 -14.59 2.63
CA SER A 220 13.75 -15.68 3.56
C SER A 220 14.40 -15.40 4.90
N LEU A 221 13.56 -15.26 5.93
CA LEU A 221 14.00 -15.17 7.31
C LEU A 221 14.27 -16.57 7.84
N LEU A 222 15.48 -16.81 8.32
CA LEU A 222 15.98 -18.12 8.75
C LEU A 222 16.25 -18.11 10.26
N ASP A 223 16.01 -19.24 10.92
CA ASP A 223 16.48 -19.47 12.28
C ASP A 223 17.98 -19.88 12.29
N LYS A 224 18.54 -20.08 13.47
CA LYS A 224 19.94 -20.49 13.66
C LYS A 224 20.30 -21.86 13.04
N ALA A 225 19.31 -22.70 12.77
CA ALA A 225 19.48 -23.99 12.11
C ALA A 225 19.32 -23.90 10.58
N GLY A 226 19.06 -22.69 10.04
CA GLY A 226 18.83 -22.46 8.62
C GLY A 226 17.42 -22.79 8.14
N LYS A 227 16.50 -23.11 9.05
CA LYS A 227 15.09 -23.35 8.71
C LYS A 227 14.39 -22.04 8.39
N VAL A 228 13.61 -22.03 7.30
CA VAL A 228 12.81 -20.87 6.88
C VAL A 228 11.66 -20.65 7.87
N LEU A 229 11.64 -19.50 8.50
CA LEU A 229 10.57 -19.03 9.38
C LEU A 229 9.50 -18.26 8.60
N HIS A 230 9.92 -17.41 7.67
CA HIS A 230 9.05 -16.61 6.82
C HIS A 230 9.73 -16.32 5.48
N SER A 231 8.95 -16.17 4.41
CA SER A 231 9.45 -15.70 3.11
C SER A 231 8.48 -14.69 2.50
N GLU A 232 9.04 -13.65 1.89
CA GLU A 232 8.33 -12.68 1.09
C GLU A 232 9.04 -12.49 -0.25
N THR A 233 8.27 -12.10 -1.28
CA THR A 233 8.81 -11.84 -2.62
C THR A 233 8.32 -10.51 -3.11
N GLU A 234 9.26 -9.62 -3.46
CA GLU A 234 8.99 -8.28 -3.97
C GLU A 234 9.41 -8.17 -5.44
N ASN A 235 8.59 -7.50 -6.25
CA ASN A 235 8.98 -7.10 -7.59
C ASN A 235 9.75 -5.78 -7.54
N PHE A 236 10.78 -5.65 -8.36
CA PHE A 236 11.56 -4.41 -8.46
C PHE A 236 12.20 -4.26 -9.83
N GLY A 237 12.60 -3.03 -10.19
CA GLY A 237 13.39 -2.76 -11.38
C GLY A 237 14.70 -2.06 -11.05
N PHE A 238 15.77 -2.37 -11.77
CA PHE A 238 17.01 -1.61 -11.67
C PHE A 238 16.84 -0.26 -12.36
N ARG A 239 16.86 0.82 -11.57
CA ARG A 239 16.59 2.17 -12.06
C ARG A 239 17.29 3.21 -11.19
N THR A 240 17.93 4.19 -11.81
CA THR A 240 18.43 5.39 -11.14
C THR A 240 17.65 6.60 -11.63
N ILE A 241 17.10 7.37 -10.70
CA ILE A 241 16.40 8.64 -10.98
C ILE A 241 17.26 9.75 -10.44
N GLU A 242 17.53 10.77 -11.27
CA GLU A 242 18.31 11.95 -10.91
C GLU A 242 17.56 13.22 -11.31
N VAL A 243 17.56 14.19 -10.43
CA VAL A 243 17.16 15.57 -10.75
C VAL A 243 18.44 16.39 -10.82
N ARG A 244 18.77 16.88 -12.01
CA ARG A 244 19.93 17.74 -12.21
C ARG A 244 19.50 19.18 -12.22
N GLU A 245 20.15 19.99 -11.39
CA GLU A 245 19.81 21.40 -11.23
C GLU A 245 19.89 22.13 -12.58
N SER A 246 18.84 22.89 -12.90
CA SER A 246 18.69 23.67 -14.13
C SER A 246 18.76 22.86 -15.45
N ASP A 247 18.77 21.52 -15.37
CA ASP A 247 18.89 20.65 -16.56
C ASP A 247 17.70 19.70 -16.70
N GLY A 248 17.20 19.12 -15.59
CA GLY A 248 15.95 18.35 -15.60
C GLY A 248 16.01 16.99 -14.96
N LEU A 249 15.04 16.13 -15.33
CA LEU A 249 14.88 14.77 -14.83
C LEU A 249 15.60 13.78 -15.72
N TYR A 250 16.34 12.86 -15.09
CA TYR A 250 17.05 11.76 -15.76
C TYR A 250 16.62 10.41 -15.19
N ILE A 251 16.43 9.44 -16.07
CA ILE A 251 16.25 8.03 -15.71
C ILE A 251 17.37 7.24 -16.39
N ASN A 252 18.16 6.51 -15.60
CA ASN A 252 19.30 5.73 -16.06
C ASN A 252 20.30 6.55 -16.89
N GLY A 253 20.55 7.80 -16.49
CA GLY A 253 21.46 8.71 -17.18
C GLY A 253 20.90 9.34 -18.45
N VAL A 254 19.67 9.02 -18.86
CA VAL A 254 18.99 9.59 -20.02
C VAL A 254 18.01 10.67 -19.59
N ARG A 255 18.10 11.85 -20.18
CA ARG A 255 17.17 12.96 -19.93
C ARG A 255 15.76 12.58 -20.39
N ILE A 256 14.77 12.80 -19.52
CA ILE A 256 13.37 12.44 -19.77
C ILE A 256 12.54 13.71 -19.97
N ASN A 257 11.82 13.77 -21.09
CA ASN A 257 10.73 14.72 -21.26
C ASN A 257 9.47 14.11 -20.66
N VAL A 258 8.99 14.66 -19.55
CA VAL A 258 7.77 14.21 -18.87
C VAL A 258 6.56 14.54 -19.74
N ARG A 259 5.88 13.50 -20.21
CA ARG A 259 4.61 13.58 -20.93
C ARG A 259 3.56 12.83 -20.14
N GLY A 260 2.61 13.55 -19.56
CA GLY A 260 1.65 12.90 -18.67
C GLY A 260 0.43 13.76 -18.39
N VAL A 261 -0.42 13.21 -17.55
CA VAL A 261 -1.69 13.81 -17.11
C VAL A 261 -1.82 13.80 -15.60
N ASN A 262 -2.74 14.61 -15.09
CA ASN A 262 -3.25 14.45 -13.74
C ASN A 262 -4.30 13.34 -13.74
N ARG A 263 -4.25 12.45 -12.75
CA ARG A 263 -5.23 11.39 -12.55
C ARG A 263 -5.82 11.45 -11.17
N HIS A 264 -7.14 11.42 -11.07
CA HIS A 264 -7.88 11.08 -9.86
C HIS A 264 -8.24 9.58 -9.87
N SER A 265 -8.08 8.89 -8.73
CA SER A 265 -8.65 7.55 -8.54
C SER A 265 -10.15 7.71 -8.33
N PHE A 266 -10.89 7.73 -9.46
CA PHE A 266 -12.32 8.04 -9.47
C PHE A 266 -13.01 7.47 -10.72
N ARG A 267 -14.24 6.98 -10.53
CA ARG A 267 -15.20 6.63 -11.58
C ARG A 267 -16.59 7.11 -11.17
N PRO A 268 -17.43 7.57 -12.13
CA PRO A 268 -18.77 8.03 -11.80
C PRO A 268 -19.63 6.96 -11.12
N GLU A 269 -19.49 5.72 -11.54
CA GLU A 269 -20.27 4.58 -11.06
C GLU A 269 -19.81 4.02 -9.68
N SER A 270 -18.57 4.27 -9.27
CA SER A 270 -18.01 3.68 -8.05
C SER A 270 -17.33 4.69 -7.11
N GLY A 271 -17.31 5.96 -7.51
CA GLY A 271 -16.62 7.00 -6.75
C GLY A 271 -15.13 6.73 -6.66
N ARG A 272 -14.64 6.65 -5.44
CA ARG A 272 -13.21 6.40 -5.16
C ARG A 272 -12.83 4.93 -5.12
N THR A 273 -13.80 4.04 -5.20
CA THR A 273 -13.54 2.59 -5.21
C THR A 273 -13.20 2.15 -6.63
N LEU A 274 -11.97 1.70 -6.82
CA LEU A 274 -11.51 1.19 -8.11
C LEU A 274 -11.15 -0.29 -8.01
N SER A 275 -11.35 -1.03 -9.10
CA SER A 275 -10.83 -2.38 -9.24
C SER A 275 -9.44 -2.36 -9.87
N LYS A 276 -8.73 -3.48 -9.75
CA LYS A 276 -7.43 -3.69 -10.39
C LYS A 276 -7.52 -3.51 -11.91
N GLU A 277 -8.60 -4.01 -12.53
CA GLU A 277 -8.82 -3.90 -13.98
C GLU A 277 -8.95 -2.44 -14.41
N LYS A 278 -9.67 -1.62 -13.61
CA LYS A 278 -9.82 -0.18 -13.88
C LYS A 278 -8.50 0.58 -13.72
N ASN A 279 -7.69 0.20 -12.76
CA ASN A 279 -6.35 0.76 -12.61
C ASN A 279 -5.45 0.41 -13.82
N ILE A 280 -5.48 -0.84 -14.30
CA ILE A 280 -4.74 -1.28 -15.49
C ILE A 280 -5.26 -0.57 -16.75
N GLU A 281 -6.58 -0.44 -16.92
CA GLU A 281 -7.21 0.28 -18.03
C GLU A 281 -6.69 1.70 -18.16
N ASP A 282 -6.60 2.44 -17.03
CA ASP A 282 -6.07 3.81 -17.01
C ASP A 282 -4.60 3.87 -17.46
N VAL A 283 -3.76 2.96 -16.98
CA VAL A 283 -2.35 2.92 -17.39
C VAL A 283 -2.21 2.59 -18.87
N LEU A 284 -2.95 1.60 -19.36
CA LEU A 284 -2.93 1.23 -20.78
C LEU A 284 -3.41 2.36 -21.69
N LEU A 285 -4.44 3.11 -21.26
CA LEU A 285 -4.93 4.28 -21.99
C LEU A 285 -3.84 5.36 -22.08
N MET A 286 -3.18 5.69 -20.97
CA MET A 286 -2.07 6.65 -20.95
C MET A 286 -0.89 6.20 -21.81
N LYS A 287 -0.54 4.92 -21.78
CA LYS A 287 0.49 4.32 -22.64
C LYS A 287 0.10 4.41 -24.11
N GLY A 288 -1.16 4.10 -24.45
CA GLY A 288 -1.68 4.23 -25.83
C GLY A 288 -1.63 5.67 -26.36
N MET A 289 -1.68 6.67 -25.50
CA MET A 289 -1.46 8.09 -25.82
C MET A 289 0.01 8.53 -25.77
N ASN A 290 0.95 7.58 -25.71
CA ASN A 290 2.39 7.83 -25.65
C ASN A 290 2.83 8.69 -24.43
N MET A 291 2.18 8.49 -23.28
CA MET A 291 2.56 9.09 -22.02
C MET A 291 3.56 8.19 -21.26
N ASN A 292 4.47 8.82 -20.52
CA ASN A 292 5.49 8.16 -19.71
C ASN A 292 5.45 8.60 -18.22
N SER A 293 4.41 9.34 -17.85
CA SER A 293 4.26 9.87 -16.50
C SER A 293 2.80 10.12 -16.16
N VAL A 294 2.48 10.06 -14.89
CA VAL A 294 1.17 10.43 -14.34
C VAL A 294 1.34 11.12 -13.00
N ARG A 295 0.64 12.23 -12.81
CA ARG A 295 0.56 12.89 -11.51
C ARG A 295 -0.67 12.39 -10.76
N LEU A 296 -0.46 11.81 -9.61
CA LEU A 296 -1.54 11.38 -8.71
C LEU A 296 -2.14 12.62 -8.02
N SER A 297 -3.34 13.01 -8.45
CA SER A 297 -4.01 14.22 -7.96
C SER A 297 -5.07 13.87 -6.94
N HIS A 298 -4.89 14.19 -5.66
CA HIS A 298 -3.75 14.77 -4.94
C HIS A 298 -3.45 13.91 -3.72
N TYR A 299 -3.52 12.59 -3.86
CA TYR A 299 -3.48 11.60 -2.79
C TYR A 299 -2.83 10.29 -3.28
N PRO A 300 -2.32 9.44 -2.38
CA PRO A 300 -1.76 8.14 -2.74
C PRO A 300 -2.77 7.27 -3.50
N ALA A 301 -2.31 6.69 -4.60
CA ALA A 301 -3.12 5.77 -5.41
C ALA A 301 -3.26 4.39 -4.73
N ASP A 302 -4.12 3.57 -5.32
CA ASP A 302 -4.23 2.16 -4.96
C ASP A 302 -2.93 1.42 -5.27
N PRO A 303 -2.52 0.41 -4.46
CA PRO A 303 -1.32 -0.38 -4.73
C PRO A 303 -1.32 -0.99 -6.13
N GLU A 304 -2.47 -1.50 -6.60
CA GLU A 304 -2.62 -2.09 -7.93
C GLU A 304 -2.33 -1.12 -9.07
N PHE A 305 -2.58 0.19 -8.86
CA PHE A 305 -2.22 1.20 -9.85
C PHE A 305 -0.70 1.38 -9.96
N LEU A 306 0.00 1.37 -8.82
CA LEU A 306 1.46 1.46 -8.79
C LEU A 306 2.09 0.21 -9.39
N GLU A 307 1.55 -0.98 -9.08
CA GLU A 307 1.97 -2.24 -9.71
C GLU A 307 1.77 -2.23 -11.23
N ALA A 308 0.66 -1.65 -11.71
CA ALA A 308 0.42 -1.48 -13.14
C ALA A 308 1.45 -0.53 -13.78
N CYS A 309 1.79 0.58 -13.13
CA CYS A 309 2.86 1.48 -13.59
C CYS A 309 4.23 0.79 -13.60
N ASP A 310 4.55 -0.02 -12.58
CA ASP A 310 5.82 -0.75 -12.53
C ASP A 310 5.94 -1.79 -13.65
N SER A 311 4.84 -2.47 -13.97
CA SER A 311 4.83 -3.57 -14.94
C SER A 311 4.59 -3.14 -16.37
N LEU A 312 3.91 -2.03 -16.59
CA LEU A 312 3.58 -1.51 -17.93
C LEU A 312 4.45 -0.32 -18.35
N GLY A 313 5.12 0.33 -17.41
CA GLY A 313 6.04 1.46 -17.64
C GLY A 313 5.35 2.82 -17.62
#